data_2d1ab1afbb9f59695048d19ae664c1c8
#
_entry.id   2d1ab1afbb9f59695048d19ae664c1c8
#
_cell.length_a   1.000
_cell.length_b   1.000
_cell.length_c   1.000
_cell.angle_alpha   90.00
_cell.angle_beta   90.00
_cell.angle_gamma   90.00
#
_symmetry.space_group_name_H-M   'P 1'
#
loop_
_entity.id
_entity.type
_entity.pdbx_description
1 polymer ?
#
loop_
_entity_poly.entity_id
_entity_poly.type
_entity_poly.pdbx_seq_one_letter_code
_entity_poly.pdbx_strand_id
1 'polypeptide(L)' 'MTSSQARNDDPAAIDARLTQIAMQVLKVPTLAYRNADALDFHEVSVGQIKLALRAAYEAGRQSMT' A
#
# COMPACT_ATOMS: atom_id res chain seq x y z
N MET A 1 4.59 -10.88 24.62
CA MET A 1 4.74 -10.58 24.31
C MET A 1 4.78 -9.98 23.17
N THR A 2 5.02 -9.66 22.82
CA THR A 2 5.45 -9.06 21.76
C THR A 2 4.94 -9.54 20.47
N SER A 3 4.38 -10.67 20.42
CA SER A 3 3.91 -11.21 19.17
C SER A 3 2.83 -10.34 18.54
N SER A 4 2.07 -9.63 19.34
CA SER A 4 1.01 -8.82 18.78
C SER A 4 1.55 -7.67 17.98
N GLN A 5 2.68 -7.11 18.38
CA GLN A 5 3.26 -6.05 17.60
C GLN A 5 3.82 -6.57 16.32
N ALA A 6 4.35 -7.78 16.35
CA ALA A 6 4.94 -8.35 15.16
C ALA A 6 3.94 -8.45 14.02
N ARG A 7 2.68 -8.69 14.34
CA ARG A 7 1.67 -8.80 13.30
C ARG A 7 1.50 -7.53 12.51
N ASN A 8 1.54 -6.39 13.19
CA ASN A 8 1.36 -5.11 12.51
C ASN A 8 2.57 -4.73 11.69
N ASP A 9 3.74 -5.26 12.07
CA ASP A 9 4.97 -4.96 11.37
C ASP A 9 5.35 -6.04 10.37
N ASP A 10 4.53 -7.07 10.23
CA ASP A 10 4.80 -8.15 9.30
C ASP A 10 4.84 -7.61 7.88
N PRO A 11 5.93 -7.82 7.13
CA PRO A 11 6.01 -7.32 5.76
C PRO A 11 4.84 -7.76 4.88
N ALA A 12 4.36 -8.98 5.07
CA ALA A 12 3.24 -9.46 4.27
C ALA A 12 1.96 -8.67 4.59
N ALA A 13 1.74 -8.36 5.86
CA ALA A 13 0.57 -7.58 6.25
C ALA A 13 0.67 -6.16 5.73
N ILE A 14 1.86 -5.58 5.78
CA ILE A 14 2.08 -4.23 5.27
C ILE A 14 1.85 -4.20 3.76
N ASP A 15 2.41 -5.17 3.05
CA ASP A 15 2.23 -5.23 1.60
C ASP A 15 0.77 -5.38 1.22
N ALA A 16 0.02 -6.20 1.97
CA ALA A 16 -1.40 -6.37 1.69
C ALA A 16 -2.15 -5.06 1.87
N ARG A 17 -1.82 -4.31 2.92
CA ARG A 17 -2.48 -3.04 3.16
C ARG A 17 -2.13 -2.03 2.09
N LEU A 18 -0.86 -1.95 1.70
CA LEU A 18 -0.44 -1.01 0.67
C LEU A 18 -1.06 -1.35 -0.67
N THR A 19 -1.16 -2.63 -1.00
CA THR A 19 -1.80 -3.05 -2.23
C THR A 19 -3.28 -2.64 -2.24
N GLN A 20 -3.94 -2.80 -1.11
CA GLN A 20 -5.34 -2.41 -0.99
C GLN A 20 -5.51 -0.92 -1.25
N ILE A 21 -4.65 -0.10 -0.66
CA ILE A 21 -4.69 1.33 -0.87
C ILE A 21 -4.43 1.67 -2.34
N ALA A 22 -3.45 1.02 -2.94
CA ALA A 22 -3.12 1.27 -4.34
C ALA A 22 -4.29 0.93 -5.25
N MET A 23 -4.96 -0.18 -4.99
CA MET A 23 -6.11 -0.58 -5.79
C MET A 23 -7.26 0.41 -5.66
N GLN A 24 -7.50 0.92 -4.47
CA GLN A 24 -8.62 1.80 -4.21
C GLN A 24 -8.35 3.23 -4.64
N VAL A 25 -7.14 3.72 -4.42
CA VAL A 25 -6.83 5.13 -4.67
C VAL A 25 -6.17 5.33 -6.02
N LEU A 26 -5.21 4.50 -6.35
CA LEU A 26 -4.45 4.65 -7.60
C LEU A 26 -5.04 3.82 -8.75
N LYS A 27 -5.95 2.91 -8.43
CA LYS A 27 -6.61 2.07 -9.44
C LYS A 27 -5.63 1.14 -10.14
N VAL A 28 -4.54 0.79 -9.48
CA VAL A 28 -3.62 -0.22 -10.02
C VAL A 28 -4.04 -1.58 -9.50
N PRO A 29 -3.91 -2.64 -10.31
CA PRO A 29 -4.40 -3.95 -9.91
C PRO A 29 -3.53 -4.66 -8.89
N THR A 30 -2.25 -4.30 -8.81
CA THR A 30 -1.34 -4.96 -7.87
C THR A 30 -0.09 -4.11 -7.73
N LEU A 31 0.63 -4.30 -6.63
CA LEU A 31 1.94 -3.70 -6.46
C LEU A 31 3.07 -4.70 -6.72
N ALA A 32 2.73 -5.92 -7.11
CA ALA A 32 3.74 -6.91 -7.43
C ALA A 32 4.37 -6.59 -8.79
N TYR A 33 5.68 -6.76 -8.88
CA TYR A 33 6.37 -6.61 -10.17
C TYR A 33 6.00 -7.75 -11.09
N ARG A 34 5.64 -7.43 -12.31
CA ARG A 34 5.33 -8.44 -13.30
C ARG A 34 6.34 -8.47 -14.43
N ASN A 35 7.39 -7.64 -14.31
CA ASN A 35 8.53 -7.62 -15.24
C ASN A 35 8.13 -7.32 -16.67
N ALA A 36 7.10 -6.50 -16.84
CA ALA A 36 6.65 -6.07 -18.15
C ALA A 36 6.23 -4.62 -18.02
N ASP A 37 6.78 -3.75 -18.85
CA ASP A 37 6.51 -2.32 -18.74
C ASP A 37 5.02 -2.03 -18.83
N ALA A 38 4.32 -2.69 -19.74
CA ALA A 38 2.90 -2.45 -19.92
C ALA A 38 2.09 -2.81 -18.68
N LEU A 39 2.61 -3.69 -17.84
CA LEU A 39 1.91 -4.12 -16.64
C LEU A 39 2.36 -3.39 -15.39
N ASP A 40 3.60 -2.88 -15.37
CA ASP A 40 4.18 -2.28 -14.17
C ASP A 40 4.16 -0.75 -14.18
N PHE A 41 3.90 -0.13 -15.31
CA PHE A 41 3.83 1.32 -15.40
C PHE A 41 2.38 1.76 -15.56
N HIS A 42 1.96 2.74 -14.76
CA HIS A 42 0.60 3.22 -14.74
C HIS A 42 0.60 4.74 -14.71
N GLU A 43 -0.36 5.34 -15.38
CA GLU A 43 -0.53 6.79 -15.33
C GLU A 43 -1.38 7.14 -14.12
N VAL A 44 -0.81 7.92 -13.21
CA VAL A 44 -1.55 8.40 -12.05
C VAL A 44 -1.29 9.88 -11.88
N SER A 45 -2.28 10.59 -11.35
CA SER A 45 -2.14 12.02 -11.12
C SER A 45 -1.39 12.27 -9.82
N VAL A 46 -0.81 13.46 -9.72
CA VAL A 46 -0.15 13.86 -8.49
C VAL A 46 -1.14 13.84 -7.32
N GLY A 47 -2.39 14.25 -7.59
CA GLY A 47 -3.41 14.21 -6.56
C GLY A 47 -3.68 12.81 -6.05
N GLN A 48 -3.74 11.84 -6.96
CA GLN A 48 -3.95 10.45 -6.56
C GLN A 48 -2.76 9.93 -5.74
N ILE A 49 -1.55 10.29 -6.13
CA ILE A 49 -0.37 9.89 -5.38
C ILE A 49 -0.43 10.45 -3.96
N LYS A 50 -0.80 11.73 -3.83
CA LYS A 50 -0.90 12.36 -2.53
C LYS A 50 -1.94 11.65 -1.66
N LEU A 51 -3.10 11.34 -2.23
CA LEU A 51 -4.14 10.66 -1.48
C LEU A 51 -3.69 9.28 -1.03
N ALA A 52 -2.98 8.55 -1.90
CA ALA A 52 -2.50 7.22 -1.54
C ALA A 52 -1.49 7.29 -0.41
N LEU A 53 -0.57 8.25 -0.48
CA LEU A 53 0.44 8.41 0.57
C LEU A 53 -0.20 8.80 1.89
N ARG A 54 -1.20 9.67 1.85
CA ARG A 54 -1.91 10.05 3.07
C ARG A 54 -2.67 8.86 3.64
N ALA A 55 -3.30 8.07 2.79
CA ALA A 55 -4.02 6.88 3.25
C ALA A 55 -3.06 5.90 3.91
N ALA A 56 -1.86 5.73 3.34
CA ALA A 56 -0.87 4.84 3.91
C ALA A 56 -0.40 5.35 5.27
N TYR A 57 -0.19 6.66 5.38
CA TYR A 57 0.22 7.26 6.64
C TYR A 57 -0.84 7.04 7.72
N GLU A 58 -2.11 7.28 7.39
CA GLU A 58 -3.19 7.11 8.34
C GLU A 58 -3.34 5.65 8.76
N ALA A 59 -3.20 4.73 7.81
CA ALA A 59 -3.28 3.32 8.14
C ALA A 59 -2.15 2.92 9.09
N GLY A 60 -0.96 3.47 8.87
CA GLY A 60 0.16 3.20 9.74
C GLY A 60 -0.07 3.75 11.15
N ARG A 61 -0.60 4.96 11.23
CA ARG A 61 -0.93 5.55 12.54
C ARG A 61 -1.92 4.70 13.31
N GLN A 62 -2.95 4.25 12.62
CA GLN A 62 -4.00 3.47 13.25
C GLN A 62 -3.48 2.13 13.75
N SER A 63 -2.57 1.53 13.02
CA SER A 63 -2.06 0.22 13.41
C SER A 63 -1.12 0.32 14.60
N MET A 64 -0.65 1.51 14.95
CA MET A 64 0.22 1.70 16.10
C MET A 64 -0.54 1.98 17.38
N THR A 65 -1.81 2.17 17.29
CA THR A 65 -2.64 2.37 18.47
C THR A 65 -3.42 1.12 18.79
#